data_b67eee2f9f1fcd1a8cb854b0bc0764b0
#
_entry.id   b67eee2f9f1fcd1a8cb854b0bc0764b0
#
_cell.length_a   1.000
_cell.length_b   1.000
_cell.length_c   1.000
_cell.angle_alpha   90.00
_cell.angle_beta   90.00
_cell.angle_gamma   90.00
#
_symmetry.space_group_name_H-M   'P 1'
#
loop_
_entity.id
_entity.type
_entity.pdbx_description
1 polymer ?
#
loop_
_entity_poly.entity_id
_entity_poly.type
_entity_poly.pdbx_seq_one_letter_code
_entity_poly.pdbx_strand_id
1 'polypeptide(L)'
;KIKEPKETGKTFIENSVIKAKAVSQKSNCIALADDSGLCINSLNGNPGIYSARWAGKNKDFSLAMKKIEEKLQEISSTSKRNSRAHFCCALTLSYPSGRTISFQGKVYGHLEFPKRGLNGFGYDPIFVPEGYKKTFGEMNFNYKERISHRQIAFNKLKNYLIKI
;
A
#
# COMPACT_ATOMS: atom_id res chain seq x y z
N LYS A 1 25.87 0.84 -6.86
CA LYS A 1 24.46 0.39 -6.75
C LYS A 1 24.12 0.19 -5.27
N ILE A 2 23.04 0.82 -4.78
CA ILE A 2 22.61 0.64 -3.39
C ILE A 2 21.74 -0.63 -3.34
N LYS A 3 22.13 -1.57 -2.46
CA LYS A 3 21.36 -2.81 -2.27
C LYS A 3 20.11 -2.48 -1.46
N GLU A 4 18.98 -3.01 -1.88
CA GLU A 4 17.72 -2.89 -1.16
C GLU A 4 17.84 -3.51 0.25
N PRO A 5 17.49 -2.78 1.32
CA PRO A 5 17.59 -3.29 2.67
C PRO A 5 16.49 -4.33 2.95
N LYS A 6 16.73 -5.22 3.92
CA LYS A 6 15.68 -6.09 4.42
C LYS A 6 14.64 -5.26 5.18
N GLU A 7 13.39 -5.42 4.84
CA GLU A 7 12.25 -4.84 5.56
C GLU A 7 11.99 -5.66 6.83
N THR A 8 12.49 -5.19 7.95
CA THR A 8 12.35 -5.81 9.28
C THR A 8 11.36 -5.08 10.19
N GLY A 9 10.78 -3.99 9.71
CA GLY A 9 9.78 -3.23 10.43
C GLY A 9 8.46 -3.97 10.59
N LYS A 10 7.72 -3.61 11.61
CA LYS A 10 6.38 -4.15 11.92
C LYS A 10 5.25 -3.27 11.37
N THR A 11 5.59 -2.11 10.84
CA THR A 11 4.65 -1.14 10.28
C THR A 11 5.16 -0.62 8.94
N PHE A 12 4.25 -0.06 8.12
CA PHE A 12 4.62 0.61 6.87
C PHE A 12 5.59 1.77 7.10
N ILE A 13 5.40 2.53 8.19
CA ILE A 13 6.31 3.63 8.54
C ILE A 13 7.72 3.09 8.82
N GLU A 14 7.85 2.08 9.66
CA GLU A 14 9.17 1.51 9.98
C GLU A 14 9.88 0.99 8.73
N ASN A 15 9.18 0.29 7.83
CA ASN A 15 9.78 -0.19 6.59
C ASN A 15 10.18 0.96 5.66
N SER A 16 9.34 1.99 5.50
CA SER A 16 9.69 3.16 4.70
C SER A 16 10.89 3.92 5.28
N VAL A 17 11.01 4.00 6.62
CA VAL A 17 12.19 4.58 7.30
C VAL A 17 13.45 3.77 7.02
N ILE A 18 13.38 2.43 7.13
CA ILE A 18 14.52 1.55 6.84
C ILE A 18 15.00 1.77 5.40
N LYS A 19 14.08 1.81 4.44
CA LYS A 19 14.41 2.03 3.02
C LYS A 19 15.01 3.43 2.79
N ALA A 20 14.39 4.49 3.31
CA ALA A 20 14.86 5.85 3.11
C ALA A 20 16.24 6.08 3.74
N LYS A 21 16.46 5.62 4.97
CA LYS A 21 17.77 5.72 5.67
C LYS A 21 18.86 4.97 4.91
N ALA A 22 18.60 3.76 4.44
CA ALA A 22 19.59 2.98 3.69
C ALA A 22 20.10 3.68 2.43
N VAL A 23 19.23 4.48 1.78
CA VAL A 23 19.62 5.27 0.61
C VAL A 23 20.31 6.55 1.03
N SER A 24 19.73 7.36 1.95
CA SER A 24 20.27 8.67 2.31
C SER A 24 21.67 8.59 2.92
N GLN A 25 21.93 7.61 3.77
CA GLN A 25 23.24 7.40 4.40
C GLN A 25 24.31 6.97 3.40
N LYS A 26 23.96 6.13 2.41
CA LYS A 26 24.92 5.67 1.42
C LYS A 26 25.20 6.66 0.29
N SER A 27 24.20 7.46 -0.08
CA SER A 27 24.34 8.44 -1.16
C SER A 27 24.75 9.82 -0.67
N ASN A 28 24.70 10.07 0.64
CA ASN A 28 24.81 11.39 1.24
C ASN A 28 23.83 12.43 0.66
N CYS A 29 22.66 11.96 0.21
CA CYS A 29 21.59 12.77 -0.36
C CYS A 29 20.31 12.62 0.45
N ILE A 30 19.39 13.58 0.31
CA ILE A 30 18.01 13.39 0.80
C ILE A 30 17.36 12.26 0.00
N ALA A 31 16.73 11.33 0.69
CA ALA A 31 16.05 10.19 0.09
C ALA A 31 14.58 10.15 0.47
N LEU A 32 13.74 9.81 -0.49
CA LEU A 32 12.32 9.49 -0.29
C LEU A 32 12.09 8.01 -0.58
N ALA A 33 11.45 7.31 0.34
CA ALA A 33 11.03 5.93 0.13
C ALA A 33 9.58 5.72 0.57
N ASP A 34 8.90 4.77 -0.07
CA ASP A 34 7.56 4.35 0.32
C ASP A 34 7.52 2.89 0.78
N ASP A 35 6.53 2.60 1.61
CA ASP A 35 6.05 1.27 1.89
C ASP A 35 4.52 1.26 1.85
N SER A 36 3.95 0.31 1.12
CA SER A 36 2.51 0.33 0.83
C SER A 36 1.93 -1.08 0.78
N GLY A 37 0.66 -1.20 1.13
CA GLY A 37 -0.02 -2.48 1.06
C GLY A 37 -1.51 -2.41 1.32
N LEU A 38 -2.17 -3.55 1.14
CA LEU A 38 -3.57 -3.79 1.41
C LEU A 38 -3.74 -4.37 2.80
N CYS A 39 -4.61 -3.77 3.61
CA CYS A 39 -4.99 -4.26 4.93
C CYS A 39 -6.45 -4.68 4.92
N ILE A 40 -6.74 -5.92 5.34
CA ILE A 40 -8.09 -6.49 5.35
C ILE A 40 -8.51 -6.71 6.80
N ASN A 41 -9.64 -6.11 7.21
CA ASN A 41 -10.05 -6.11 8.61
C ASN A 41 -10.29 -7.52 9.16
N SER A 42 -11.00 -8.36 8.41
CA SER A 42 -11.30 -9.74 8.81
C SER A 42 -10.08 -10.67 8.80
N LEU A 43 -8.97 -10.26 8.19
CA LEU A 43 -7.70 -10.95 8.22
C LEU A 43 -6.70 -10.30 9.20
N ASN A 44 -7.17 -9.59 10.22
CA ASN A 44 -6.34 -8.88 11.21
C ASN A 44 -5.29 -7.97 10.57
N GLY A 45 -5.67 -7.27 9.49
CA GLY A 45 -4.79 -6.38 8.74
C GLY A 45 -3.88 -7.05 7.70
N ASN A 46 -3.92 -8.39 7.60
CA ASN A 46 -3.16 -9.07 6.54
C ASN A 46 -3.78 -8.78 5.15
N PRO A 47 -2.97 -8.82 4.07
CA PRO A 47 -1.52 -9.05 4.04
C PRO A 47 -0.68 -7.91 4.61
N GLY A 48 -1.18 -6.66 4.71
CA GLY A 48 -0.48 -5.53 5.30
C GLY A 48 0.91 -5.31 4.69
N ILE A 49 1.93 -5.20 5.53
CA ILE A 49 3.34 -5.05 5.10
C ILE A 49 3.87 -6.25 4.29
N TYR A 50 3.14 -7.35 4.25
CA TYR A 50 3.49 -8.53 3.45
C TYR A 50 2.78 -8.58 2.10
N SER A 51 2.12 -7.49 1.67
CA SER A 51 1.34 -7.43 0.44
C SER A 51 2.09 -7.94 -0.79
N ALA A 52 3.31 -7.46 -1.02
CA ALA A 52 4.13 -7.94 -2.13
C ALA A 52 4.62 -9.39 -1.95
N ARG A 53 4.82 -9.83 -0.70
CA ARG A 53 5.28 -11.20 -0.39
C ARG A 53 4.20 -12.24 -0.63
N TRP A 54 2.92 -11.90 -0.46
CA TRP A 54 1.81 -12.79 -0.79
C TRP A 54 1.70 -13.10 -2.28
N ALA A 55 2.18 -12.20 -3.15
CA ALA A 55 2.30 -12.42 -4.58
C ALA A 55 3.53 -13.27 -4.99
N GLY A 56 4.36 -13.65 -4.01
CA GLY A 56 5.54 -14.48 -4.22
C GLY A 56 6.68 -13.79 -4.98
N LYS A 57 7.72 -14.56 -5.30
CA LYS A 57 8.92 -14.05 -5.99
C LYS A 57 8.62 -13.49 -7.39
N ASN A 58 7.64 -14.07 -8.06
CA ASN A 58 7.23 -13.68 -9.42
C ASN A 58 6.23 -12.52 -9.45
N LYS A 59 5.85 -11.98 -8.27
CA LYS A 59 4.84 -10.92 -8.11
C LYS A 59 3.51 -11.27 -8.80
N ASP A 60 3.07 -12.51 -8.66
CA ASP A 60 1.78 -12.98 -9.17
C ASP A 60 0.64 -12.52 -8.25
N PHE A 61 0.13 -11.33 -8.52
CA PHE A 61 -0.98 -10.78 -7.75
C PHE A 61 -2.31 -11.49 -8.03
N SER A 62 -2.46 -12.22 -9.14
CA SER A 62 -3.66 -13.04 -9.38
C SER A 62 -3.73 -14.17 -8.37
N LEU A 63 -2.61 -14.82 -8.09
CA LEU A 63 -2.51 -15.86 -7.05
C LEU A 63 -2.74 -15.26 -5.66
N ALA A 64 -2.18 -14.08 -5.38
CA ALA A 64 -2.40 -13.41 -4.10
C ALA A 64 -3.88 -13.02 -3.86
N MET A 65 -4.57 -12.53 -4.90
CA MET A 65 -6.00 -12.22 -4.83
C MET A 65 -6.85 -13.46 -4.60
N LYS A 66 -6.55 -14.57 -5.29
CA LYS A 66 -7.23 -15.87 -5.08
C LYS A 66 -7.06 -16.36 -3.64
N LYS A 67 -5.85 -16.28 -3.10
CA LYS A 67 -5.58 -16.64 -1.70
C LYS A 67 -6.36 -15.78 -0.70
N ILE A 68 -6.58 -14.50 -0.99
CA ILE A 68 -7.43 -13.63 -0.17
C ILE A 68 -8.88 -14.10 -0.23
N GLU A 69 -9.40 -14.38 -1.43
CA GLU A 69 -10.76 -14.85 -1.64
C GLU A 69 -11.03 -16.14 -0.84
N GLU A 70 -10.15 -17.14 -0.96
CA GLU A 70 -10.21 -18.40 -0.23
C GLU A 70 -10.25 -18.16 1.30
N LYS A 71 -9.33 -17.33 1.82
CA LYS A 71 -9.31 -17.01 3.27
C LYS A 71 -10.55 -16.28 3.76
N LEU A 72 -11.13 -15.41 2.95
CA LEU A 72 -12.37 -14.71 3.29
C LEU A 72 -13.57 -15.67 3.29
N GLN A 73 -13.59 -16.64 2.40
CA GLN A 73 -14.60 -17.70 2.37
C GLN A 73 -14.51 -18.61 3.60
N GLU A 74 -13.30 -18.99 4.02
CA GLU A 74 -13.06 -19.78 5.24
C GLU A 74 -13.60 -19.11 6.52
N ILE A 75 -13.43 -17.77 6.63
CA ILE A 75 -13.84 -17.01 7.83
C ILE A 75 -15.33 -16.73 7.85
N SER A 76 -15.96 -16.61 6.69
CA SER A 76 -17.32 -16.10 6.58
C SER A 76 -18.22 -16.98 5.75
N SER A 77 -19.13 -17.65 6.41
CA SER A 77 -20.32 -18.19 5.75
C SER A 77 -21.37 -17.09 5.40
N THR A 78 -21.22 -15.82 5.79
CA THR A 78 -22.43 -14.97 5.85
C THR A 78 -22.35 -13.47 5.67
N SER A 79 -21.32 -12.70 5.36
CA SER A 79 -21.65 -11.30 5.04
C SER A 79 -20.59 -10.40 4.38
N LYS A 80 -21.06 -9.45 3.52
CA LYS A 80 -20.31 -8.32 2.95
C LYS A 80 -19.52 -7.48 3.97
N ARG A 81 -19.86 -7.54 5.26
CA ARG A 81 -19.15 -6.84 6.35
C ARG A 81 -17.70 -7.31 6.53
N ASN A 82 -17.40 -8.54 6.14
CA ASN A 82 -16.06 -9.14 6.29
C ASN A 82 -15.09 -8.75 5.18
N SER A 83 -15.54 -8.06 4.13
CA SER A 83 -14.71 -7.60 3.02
C SER A 83 -14.11 -6.20 3.21
N ARG A 84 -14.35 -5.52 4.33
CA ARG A 84 -13.78 -4.19 4.59
C ARG A 84 -12.26 -4.23 4.59
N ALA A 85 -11.67 -3.30 3.85
CA ALA A 85 -10.24 -3.21 3.66
C ALA A 85 -9.81 -1.75 3.50
N HIS A 86 -8.51 -1.51 3.58
CA HIS A 86 -7.94 -0.23 3.18
C HIS A 86 -6.56 -0.43 2.57
N PHE A 87 -6.22 0.41 1.61
CA PHE A 87 -4.84 0.58 1.21
C PHE A 87 -4.16 1.58 2.11
N CYS A 88 -2.90 1.32 2.42
CA CYS A 88 -2.02 2.20 3.18
C CYS A 88 -0.75 2.48 2.39
N CYS A 89 -0.28 3.73 2.43
CA CYS A 89 1.04 4.13 1.95
C CYS A 89 1.72 4.97 3.04
N ALA A 90 2.94 4.63 3.38
CA ALA A 90 3.83 5.44 4.21
C ALA A 90 4.97 5.97 3.33
N LEU A 91 5.11 7.29 3.26
CA LEU A 91 6.23 7.98 2.62
C LEU A 91 7.17 8.50 3.69
N THR A 92 8.46 8.21 3.59
CA THR A 92 9.47 8.74 4.52
C THR A 92 10.54 9.50 3.76
N LEU A 93 10.72 10.74 4.18
CA LEU A 93 11.86 11.58 3.81
C LEU A 93 12.98 11.35 4.83
N SER A 94 14.18 11.02 4.36
CA SER A 94 15.37 10.84 5.20
C SER A 94 16.50 11.77 4.75
N TYR A 95 17.10 12.46 5.72
CA TYR A 95 18.23 13.35 5.51
C TYR A 95 19.55 12.62 5.80
N PRO A 96 20.69 13.03 5.21
CA PRO A 96 22.01 12.47 5.53
C PRO A 96 22.36 12.56 7.03
N SER A 97 21.84 13.56 7.73
CA SER A 97 21.97 13.72 9.19
C SER A 97 21.30 12.61 10.02
N GLY A 98 20.54 11.71 9.37
CA GLY A 98 19.76 10.68 10.05
C GLY A 98 18.35 11.11 10.46
N ARG A 99 18.00 12.42 10.36
CA ARG A 99 16.63 12.91 10.58
C ARG A 99 15.68 12.27 9.59
N THR A 100 14.50 11.86 10.06
CA THR A 100 13.43 11.31 9.20
C THR A 100 12.10 11.97 9.50
N ILE A 101 11.25 12.08 8.48
CA ILE A 101 9.88 12.57 8.58
C ILE A 101 9.01 11.67 7.73
N SER A 102 7.92 11.16 8.31
CA SER A 102 7.05 10.19 7.64
C SER A 102 5.63 10.72 7.51
N PHE A 103 4.99 10.40 6.38
CA PHE A 103 3.62 10.78 6.05
C PHE A 103 2.85 9.53 5.65
N GLN A 104 1.66 9.35 6.20
CA GLN A 104 0.83 8.20 5.89
C GLN A 104 -0.47 8.63 5.23
N GLY A 105 -0.85 7.93 4.16
CA GLY A 105 -2.13 8.03 3.49
C GLY A 105 -2.86 6.69 3.53
N LYS A 106 -4.18 6.74 3.73
CA LYS A 106 -5.06 5.57 3.69
C LYS A 106 -6.26 5.86 2.82
N VAL A 107 -6.71 4.87 2.07
CA VAL A 107 -8.00 4.89 1.38
C VAL A 107 -8.78 3.66 1.83
N TYR A 108 -9.97 3.90 2.34
CA TYR A 108 -10.86 2.86 2.83
C TYR A 108 -11.79 2.38 1.72
N GLY A 109 -12.26 1.15 1.86
CA GLY A 109 -13.13 0.52 0.90
C GLY A 109 -13.48 -0.91 1.30
N HIS A 110 -13.82 -1.70 0.32
CA HIS A 110 -14.12 -3.11 0.48
C HIS A 110 -13.60 -3.93 -0.70
N LEU A 111 -13.50 -5.22 -0.49
CA LEU A 111 -13.09 -6.16 -1.54
C LEU A 111 -14.31 -6.73 -2.24
N GLU A 112 -14.24 -6.85 -3.55
CA GLU A 112 -15.22 -7.52 -4.40
C GLU A 112 -14.56 -8.57 -5.28
N PHE A 113 -15.25 -9.68 -5.43
CA PHE A 113 -14.88 -10.79 -6.29
C PHE A 113 -16.04 -11.16 -7.23
N PRO A 114 -15.75 -11.69 -8.45
CA PRO A 114 -14.40 -11.88 -9.02
C PRO A 114 -13.70 -10.55 -9.30
N LYS A 115 -12.37 -10.61 -9.50
CA LYS A 115 -11.56 -9.43 -9.85
C LYS A 115 -12.09 -8.74 -11.11
N ARG A 116 -12.10 -7.39 -11.11
CA ARG A 116 -12.59 -6.57 -12.23
C ARG A 116 -11.57 -5.50 -12.63
N GLY A 117 -11.46 -5.27 -13.95
CA GLY A 117 -10.56 -4.29 -14.52
C GLY A 117 -9.14 -4.81 -14.73
N LEU A 118 -8.41 -4.11 -15.62
CA LEU A 118 -7.05 -4.45 -16.03
C LEU A 118 -6.07 -3.30 -15.75
N ASN A 119 -6.57 -2.18 -15.22
CA ASN A 119 -5.73 -1.02 -14.92
C ASN A 119 -5.08 -1.17 -13.54
N GLY A 120 -4.03 -0.35 -13.32
CA GLY A 120 -3.34 -0.31 -12.04
C GLY A 120 -2.41 -1.48 -11.83
N PHE A 121 -2.21 -1.86 -10.57
CA PHE A 121 -1.31 -2.94 -10.17
C PHE A 121 -1.74 -3.56 -8.83
N GLY A 122 -1.15 -4.70 -8.52
CA GLY A 122 -1.35 -5.34 -7.23
C GLY A 122 -2.79 -5.82 -7.03
N TYR A 123 -3.41 -5.36 -5.96
CA TYR A 123 -4.75 -5.73 -5.55
C TYR A 123 -5.86 -4.79 -6.07
N ASP A 124 -5.53 -3.87 -6.97
CA ASP A 124 -6.48 -2.91 -7.56
C ASP A 124 -7.74 -3.57 -8.16
N PRO A 125 -7.64 -4.74 -8.84
CA PRO A 125 -8.80 -5.38 -9.45
C PRO A 125 -9.86 -5.91 -8.46
N ILE A 126 -9.54 -6.02 -7.18
CA ILE A 126 -10.49 -6.48 -6.15
C ILE A 126 -10.87 -5.40 -5.14
N PHE A 127 -10.33 -4.19 -5.23
CA PHE A 127 -10.57 -3.14 -4.26
C PHE A 127 -11.49 -2.06 -4.79
N VAL A 128 -12.65 -1.88 -4.14
CA VAL A 128 -13.62 -0.82 -4.42
C VAL A 128 -13.49 0.24 -3.32
N PRO A 129 -13.02 1.47 -3.63
CA PRO A 129 -12.91 2.53 -2.64
C PRO A 129 -14.29 3.00 -2.17
N GLU A 130 -14.35 3.50 -0.95
CA GLU A 130 -15.59 4.00 -0.35
C GLU A 130 -16.17 5.16 -1.15
N GLY A 131 -17.50 5.12 -1.39
CA GLY A 131 -18.19 6.08 -2.24
C GLY A 131 -18.18 5.76 -3.74
N TYR A 132 -17.56 4.66 -4.16
CA TYR A 132 -17.48 4.24 -5.57
C TYR A 132 -18.09 2.86 -5.80
N LYS A 133 -18.40 2.56 -7.07
CA LYS A 133 -18.90 1.26 -7.53
C LYS A 133 -17.88 0.48 -8.37
N LYS A 134 -16.83 1.17 -8.83
CA LYS A 134 -15.75 0.61 -9.65
C LYS A 134 -14.58 0.24 -8.77
N THR A 135 -13.92 -0.86 -9.10
CA THR A 135 -12.63 -1.20 -8.51
C THR A 135 -11.55 -0.22 -8.99
N PHE A 136 -10.44 -0.14 -8.28
CA PHE A 136 -9.27 0.58 -8.77
C PHE A 136 -8.77 0.02 -10.10
N GLY A 137 -8.96 -1.28 -10.36
CA GLY A 137 -8.64 -1.92 -11.63
C GLY A 137 -9.53 -1.50 -12.80
N GLU A 138 -10.74 -0.99 -12.52
CA GLU A 138 -11.66 -0.45 -13.53
C GLU A 138 -11.50 1.05 -13.75
N MET A 139 -10.80 1.74 -12.87
CA MET A 139 -10.57 3.19 -12.96
C MET A 139 -9.42 3.48 -13.90
N ASN A 140 -9.51 4.59 -14.66
CA ASN A 140 -8.35 5.09 -15.38
C ASN A 140 -7.28 5.60 -14.39
N PHE A 141 -6.03 5.61 -14.84
CA PHE A 141 -4.88 5.98 -14.02
C PHE A 141 -5.04 7.34 -13.34
N ASN A 142 -5.38 8.38 -14.11
CA ASN A 142 -5.47 9.74 -13.59
C ASN A 142 -6.56 9.90 -12.51
N TYR A 143 -7.67 9.18 -12.67
CA TYR A 143 -8.76 9.23 -11.70
C TYR A 143 -8.39 8.50 -10.40
N LYS A 144 -7.83 7.28 -10.51
CA LYS A 144 -7.34 6.51 -9.37
C LYS A 144 -6.27 7.29 -8.59
N GLU A 145 -5.30 7.89 -9.30
CA GLU A 145 -4.21 8.62 -8.63
C GLU A 145 -4.74 9.73 -7.73
N ARG A 146 -5.78 10.48 -8.15
CA ARG A 146 -6.35 11.58 -7.35
C ARG A 146 -6.90 11.16 -6.00
N ILE A 147 -7.36 9.92 -5.86
CA ILE A 147 -8.02 9.39 -4.67
C ILE A 147 -7.19 8.32 -3.95
N SER A 148 -6.02 7.98 -4.47
CA SER A 148 -5.20 6.87 -3.97
C SER A 148 -4.59 7.18 -2.59
N HIS A 149 -4.29 6.12 -1.85
CA HIS A 149 -3.54 6.19 -0.60
C HIS A 149 -2.17 6.87 -0.77
N ARG A 150 -1.51 6.65 -1.92
CA ARG A 150 -0.23 7.27 -2.25
C ARG A 150 -0.38 8.77 -2.46
N GLN A 151 -1.41 9.21 -3.17
CA GLN A 151 -1.68 10.64 -3.35
C GLN A 151 -1.99 11.33 -2.04
N ILE A 152 -2.75 10.69 -1.14
CA ILE A 152 -3.03 11.25 0.19
C ILE A 152 -1.74 11.43 0.99
N ALA A 153 -0.85 10.43 0.98
CA ALA A 153 0.46 10.54 1.64
C ALA A 153 1.33 11.63 0.98
N PHE A 154 1.35 11.70 -0.35
CA PHE A 154 2.11 12.67 -1.11
C PHE A 154 1.63 14.11 -0.87
N ASN A 155 0.33 14.34 -0.77
CA ASN A 155 -0.21 15.66 -0.46
C ASN A 155 0.24 16.15 0.93
N LYS A 156 0.33 15.26 1.91
CA LYS A 156 0.88 15.59 3.24
C LYS A 156 2.36 15.96 3.17
N LEU A 157 3.15 15.19 2.41
CA LEU A 157 4.56 15.50 2.15
C LEU A 157 4.70 16.85 1.43
N LYS A 158 3.94 17.08 0.36
CA LYS A 158 3.95 18.34 -0.39
C LYS A 158 3.66 19.55 0.53
N ASN A 159 2.62 19.45 1.35
CA ASN A 159 2.24 20.51 2.28
C ASN A 159 3.33 20.77 3.35
N TYR A 160 4.06 19.76 3.74
CA TYR A 160 5.23 19.93 4.61
C TYR A 160 6.36 20.67 3.90
N LEU A 161 6.70 20.26 2.65
CA LEU A 161 7.80 20.86 1.88
C LEU A 161 7.56 22.33 1.50
N ILE A 162 6.31 22.75 1.37
CA ILE A 162 5.96 24.17 1.06
C ILE A 162 6.12 25.06 2.30
N LYS A 163 6.13 24.50 3.49
CA LYS A 163 6.20 25.24 4.77
C LYS A 163 7.62 25.40 5.31
N ILE A 164 8.59 24.74 4.70
CA ILE A 164 10.03 24.87 5.07
C ILE A 164 10.80 25.65 4.01
#